data_809501c4cf37d81c49a4757d04bf2872
#
_entry.id   809501c4cf37d81c49a4757d04bf2872
#
_cell.length_a   1.000
_cell.length_b   1.000
_cell.length_c   1.000
_cell.angle_alpha   90.00
_cell.angle_beta   90.00
_cell.angle_gamma   90.00
#
_symmetry.space_group_name_H-M   'P 1'
#
loop_
_entity.id
_entity.type
_entity.pdbx_description
1 polymer ?
#
loop_
_entity_poly.entity_id
_entity_poly.type
_entity_poly.pdbx_seq_one_letter_code
_entity_poly.pdbx_strand_id
1 'polypeptide(L)'
;DKLIETTREEVAKEHDLHDENREYSPMITTVGDGRLIPGFESHLAGAEAGKDYEFDIEPTEAYGDRDQNKIETISQNVLLRSVRDPNTLAIGAPVEIGGRQGILQFMSAGRARIDYNHPLAGVTLRYNYQIVKVVEDRNEKVHTLMKMNTGRDDFEIEFDGDDLTMTLPEEMAYDQNWAFTKFSLVTTMRENVGVSKVIFREVHEPRKIEEE
;
A
#
# COMPACT_ATOMS: atom_id res chain seq x y z
N ASP A 1 -8.14 3.92 -22.90
CA ASP A 1 -7.41 3.63 -21.65
C ASP A 1 -8.02 4.46 -20.53
N LYS A 2 -8.15 3.86 -19.35
CA LYS A 2 -8.67 4.54 -18.15
C LYS A 2 -7.54 4.62 -17.15
N LEU A 3 -7.23 5.85 -16.67
CA LEU A 3 -6.32 6.03 -15.53
C LEU A 3 -6.94 5.41 -14.28
N ILE A 4 -6.15 4.62 -13.55
CA ILE A 4 -6.60 3.93 -12.34
C ILE A 4 -6.02 4.64 -11.11
N GLU A 5 -4.72 4.98 -11.16
CA GLU A 5 -4.01 5.61 -10.06
C GLU A 5 -2.84 6.45 -10.57
N THR A 6 -2.45 7.47 -9.83
CA THR A 6 -1.27 8.28 -10.10
C THR A 6 -0.72 8.88 -8.80
N THR A 7 0.60 9.10 -8.76
CA THR A 7 1.29 9.84 -7.71
C THR A 7 1.47 11.32 -8.06
N ARG A 8 1.05 11.74 -9.26
CA ARG A 8 1.19 13.11 -9.75
C ARG A 8 -0.13 13.84 -9.63
N GLU A 9 -0.17 14.90 -8.84
CA GLU A 9 -1.39 15.67 -8.56
C GLU A 9 -2.04 16.26 -9.82
N GLU A 10 -1.22 16.83 -10.72
CA GLU A 10 -1.71 17.39 -11.99
C GLU A 10 -2.43 16.35 -12.84
N VAL A 11 -1.84 15.15 -12.96
CA VAL A 11 -2.44 14.04 -13.70
C VAL A 11 -3.74 13.55 -13.03
N ALA A 12 -3.78 13.55 -11.69
CA ALA A 12 -5.01 13.21 -10.97
C ALA A 12 -6.13 14.22 -11.26
N LYS A 13 -5.81 15.51 -11.32
CA LYS A 13 -6.77 16.60 -11.66
C LYS A 13 -7.28 16.48 -13.10
N GLU A 14 -6.41 16.17 -14.06
CA GLU A 14 -6.79 16.01 -15.46
C GLU A 14 -7.75 14.84 -15.70
N HIS A 15 -7.70 13.82 -14.83
CA HIS A 15 -8.50 12.59 -14.97
C HIS A 15 -9.62 12.43 -13.94
N ASP A 16 -10.01 13.50 -13.23
CA ASP A 16 -11.06 13.49 -12.20
C ASP A 16 -10.81 12.46 -11.06
N LEU A 17 -9.53 12.20 -10.75
CA LEU A 17 -9.09 11.31 -9.66
C LEU A 17 -8.46 12.07 -8.49
N HIS A 18 -8.51 13.40 -8.51
CA HIS A 18 -7.94 14.23 -7.46
C HIS A 18 -8.70 14.07 -6.14
N ASP A 19 -7.96 13.85 -5.06
CA ASP A 19 -8.47 13.80 -3.69
C ASP A 19 -7.72 14.85 -2.85
N GLU A 20 -8.44 15.81 -2.30
CA GLU A 20 -7.89 16.91 -1.48
C GLU A 20 -7.26 16.41 -0.16
N ASN A 21 -7.64 15.20 0.30
CA ASN A 21 -7.10 14.59 1.51
C ASN A 21 -5.87 13.72 1.26
N ARG A 22 -5.46 13.56 0.00
CA ARG A 22 -4.32 12.75 -0.40
C ARG A 22 -3.09 13.62 -0.63
N GLU A 23 -1.98 13.28 0.00
CA GLU A 23 -0.67 13.84 -0.35
C GLU A 23 -0.13 13.14 -1.61
N TYR A 24 0.14 13.92 -2.64
CA TYR A 24 0.73 13.45 -3.89
C TYR A 24 2.25 13.54 -3.81
N SER A 25 2.88 12.42 -3.56
CA SER A 25 4.35 12.30 -3.43
C SER A 25 4.85 11.04 -4.13
N PRO A 26 6.14 10.96 -4.48
CA PRO A 26 6.70 9.73 -5.03
C PRO A 26 6.46 8.54 -4.12
N MET A 27 6.03 7.43 -4.70
CA MET A 27 5.85 6.17 -3.97
C MET A 27 7.22 5.65 -3.48
N ILE A 28 7.29 5.31 -2.21
CA ILE A 28 8.47 4.65 -1.63
C ILE A 28 8.22 3.15 -1.66
N THR A 29 9.18 2.40 -2.19
CA THR A 29 9.10 0.93 -2.21
C THR A 29 10.47 0.29 -2.07
N THR A 30 10.50 -0.95 -1.59
CA THR A 30 11.68 -1.81 -1.58
C THR A 30 11.51 -2.87 -2.66
N VAL A 31 12.46 -2.93 -3.57
CA VAL A 31 12.45 -3.95 -4.63
C VAL A 31 12.83 -5.30 -4.03
N GLY A 32 12.02 -6.34 -4.28
CA GLY A 32 12.22 -7.70 -3.79
C GLY A 32 11.45 -8.04 -2.52
N ASP A 33 10.64 -7.12 -1.96
CA ASP A 33 9.84 -7.40 -0.76
C ASP A 33 8.45 -7.99 -1.07
N GLY A 34 8.11 -8.16 -2.35
CA GLY A 34 6.88 -8.77 -2.80
C GLY A 34 5.62 -7.94 -2.57
N ARG A 35 5.73 -6.65 -2.27
CA ARG A 35 4.58 -5.74 -2.11
C ARG A 35 4.04 -5.23 -3.43
N LEU A 36 4.84 -5.28 -4.47
CA LEU A 36 4.45 -4.87 -5.81
C LEU A 36 3.96 -6.08 -6.62
N ILE A 37 3.20 -5.81 -7.69
CA ILE A 37 2.86 -6.86 -8.65
C ILE A 37 4.14 -7.36 -9.35
N PRO A 38 4.26 -8.67 -9.64
CA PRO A 38 5.51 -9.27 -10.12
C PRO A 38 6.09 -8.60 -11.36
N GLY A 39 5.26 -8.25 -12.34
CA GLY A 39 5.71 -7.60 -13.56
C GLY A 39 6.30 -6.20 -13.32
N PHE A 40 5.74 -5.42 -12.39
CA PHE A 40 6.29 -4.11 -12.03
C PHE A 40 7.59 -4.24 -11.25
N GLU A 41 7.65 -5.14 -10.29
CA GLU A 41 8.85 -5.38 -9.48
C GLU A 41 10.04 -5.85 -10.33
N SER A 42 9.80 -6.78 -11.25
CA SER A 42 10.82 -7.26 -12.19
C SER A 42 11.35 -6.15 -13.09
N HIS A 43 10.49 -5.24 -13.53
CA HIS A 43 10.90 -4.09 -14.34
C HIS A 43 11.72 -3.08 -13.54
N LEU A 44 11.33 -2.80 -12.27
CA LEU A 44 12.06 -1.89 -11.40
C LEU A 44 13.49 -2.35 -11.12
N ALA A 45 13.72 -3.66 -11.01
CA ALA A 45 15.05 -4.23 -10.75
C ALA A 45 16.10 -3.87 -11.82
N GLY A 46 15.66 -3.56 -13.05
CA GLY A 46 16.54 -3.14 -14.17
C GLY A 46 16.48 -1.66 -14.50
N ALA A 47 15.69 -0.86 -13.77
CA ALA A 47 15.45 0.53 -14.10
C ALA A 47 16.47 1.48 -13.46
N GLU A 48 16.76 2.58 -14.16
CA GLU A 48 17.71 3.61 -13.74
C GLU A 48 16.97 4.88 -13.29
N ALA A 49 17.51 5.55 -12.28
CA ALA A 49 16.96 6.83 -11.81
C ALA A 49 17.04 7.91 -12.90
N GLY A 50 16.02 8.76 -12.94
CA GLY A 50 15.92 9.89 -13.88
C GLY A 50 15.43 9.55 -15.28
N LYS A 51 15.21 8.27 -15.59
CA LYS A 51 14.63 7.84 -16.87
C LYS A 51 13.13 7.65 -16.76
N ASP A 52 12.42 8.03 -17.81
CA ASP A 52 11.00 7.74 -17.96
C ASP A 52 10.81 6.37 -18.59
N TYR A 53 9.87 5.61 -18.04
CA TYR A 53 9.51 4.26 -18.50
C TYR A 53 8.02 4.18 -18.78
N GLU A 54 7.68 3.51 -19.89
CA GLU A 54 6.32 3.12 -20.22
C GLU A 54 6.34 1.67 -20.69
N PHE A 55 5.49 0.82 -20.11
CA PHE A 55 5.38 -0.58 -20.49
C PHE A 55 4.06 -1.18 -20.04
N ASP A 56 3.70 -2.29 -20.67
CA ASP A 56 2.50 -3.04 -20.37
C ASP A 56 2.83 -4.28 -19.53
N ILE A 57 1.99 -4.58 -18.55
CA ILE A 57 2.06 -5.78 -17.71
C ILE A 57 0.85 -6.64 -18.00
N GLU A 58 1.10 -7.85 -18.45
CA GLU A 58 0.05 -8.82 -18.71
C GLU A 58 -0.64 -9.30 -17.43
N PRO A 59 -1.90 -9.74 -17.50
CA PRO A 59 -2.64 -10.18 -16.32
C PRO A 59 -1.91 -11.20 -15.46
N THR A 60 -1.20 -12.15 -16.06
CA THR A 60 -0.44 -13.21 -15.38
C THR A 60 0.68 -12.69 -14.49
N GLU A 61 1.24 -11.53 -14.83
CA GLU A 61 2.29 -10.84 -14.07
C GLU A 61 1.73 -9.71 -13.18
N ALA A 62 0.39 -9.57 -13.12
CA ALA A 62 -0.33 -8.57 -12.36
C ALA A 62 -1.33 -9.23 -11.39
N TYR A 63 -2.61 -9.11 -11.67
CA TYR A 63 -3.71 -9.60 -10.79
C TYR A 63 -4.28 -10.94 -11.26
N GLY A 64 -3.60 -11.62 -12.18
CA GLY A 64 -4.02 -12.89 -12.76
C GLY A 64 -5.15 -12.77 -13.77
N ASP A 65 -5.43 -13.89 -14.42
CA ASP A 65 -6.56 -14.01 -15.32
C ASP A 65 -7.88 -14.02 -14.58
N ARG A 66 -8.97 -13.64 -15.27
CA ARG A 66 -10.31 -13.68 -14.71
C ARG A 66 -10.81 -15.12 -14.62
N ASP A 67 -11.02 -15.60 -13.41
CA ASP A 67 -11.52 -16.96 -13.13
C ASP A 67 -13.06 -16.99 -13.16
N GLN A 68 -13.62 -17.77 -14.07
CA GLN A 68 -15.07 -17.97 -14.20
C GLN A 68 -15.68 -18.68 -12.98
N ASN A 69 -14.89 -19.47 -12.25
CA ASN A 69 -15.34 -20.14 -11.03
C ASN A 69 -15.54 -19.17 -9.86
N LYS A 70 -14.97 -17.96 -9.94
CA LYS A 70 -15.19 -16.87 -8.99
C LYS A 70 -16.41 -16.01 -9.32
N ILE A 71 -17.18 -16.37 -10.36
CA ILE A 71 -18.42 -15.69 -10.72
C ILE A 71 -19.59 -16.57 -10.30
N GLU A 72 -20.33 -16.15 -9.28
CA GLU A 72 -21.41 -16.92 -8.70
C GLU A 72 -22.76 -16.29 -9.00
N THR A 73 -23.77 -17.14 -9.23
CA THR A 73 -25.17 -16.72 -9.32
C THR A 73 -25.90 -17.19 -8.07
N ILE A 74 -26.42 -16.23 -7.30
CA ILE A 74 -27.17 -16.46 -6.07
C ILE A 74 -28.61 -15.99 -6.21
N SER A 75 -29.48 -16.38 -5.26
CA SER A 75 -30.82 -15.80 -5.15
C SER A 75 -30.73 -14.33 -4.77
N GLN A 76 -31.53 -13.47 -5.39
CA GLN A 76 -31.66 -12.05 -5.04
C GLN A 76 -32.04 -11.88 -3.54
N ASN A 77 -32.81 -12.77 -2.96
CA ASN A 77 -33.17 -12.71 -1.55
C ASN A 77 -31.94 -12.91 -0.63
N VAL A 78 -30.97 -13.72 -1.04
CA VAL A 78 -29.71 -13.90 -0.28
C VAL A 78 -28.91 -12.60 -0.33
N LEU A 79 -28.77 -11.99 -1.50
CA LEU A 79 -28.09 -10.70 -1.65
C LEU A 79 -28.75 -9.61 -0.77
N LEU A 80 -30.09 -9.47 -0.86
CA LEU A 80 -30.82 -8.45 -0.11
C LEU A 80 -30.69 -8.59 1.42
N ARG A 81 -30.49 -9.82 1.92
CA ARG A 81 -30.25 -10.07 3.35
C ARG A 81 -28.80 -9.81 3.79
N SER A 82 -27.87 -9.82 2.86
CA SER A 82 -26.43 -9.62 3.13
C SER A 82 -26.02 -8.17 3.14
N VAL A 83 -26.80 -7.27 2.53
CA VAL A 83 -26.50 -5.84 2.47
C VAL A 83 -27.26 -5.08 3.55
N ARG A 84 -26.63 -4.03 4.09
CA ARG A 84 -27.25 -3.17 5.12
C ARG A 84 -28.38 -2.31 4.56
N ASP A 85 -28.20 -1.77 3.37
CA ASP A 85 -29.18 -0.95 2.67
C ASP A 85 -29.39 -1.46 1.23
N PRO A 86 -30.53 -2.12 0.95
CA PRO A 86 -30.85 -2.60 -0.39
C PRO A 86 -30.95 -1.49 -1.46
N ASN A 87 -31.17 -0.22 -1.06
CA ASN A 87 -31.29 0.88 -2.02
C ASN A 87 -29.94 1.29 -2.61
N THR A 88 -28.83 0.88 -2.00
CA THR A 88 -27.46 1.14 -2.51
C THR A 88 -27.04 0.13 -3.57
N LEU A 89 -27.84 -0.92 -3.81
CA LEU A 89 -27.53 -1.94 -4.79
C LEU A 89 -27.70 -1.41 -6.21
N ALA A 90 -26.58 -1.30 -6.91
CA ALA A 90 -26.52 -1.00 -8.32
C ALA A 90 -25.58 -1.98 -9.02
N ILE A 91 -25.77 -2.20 -10.32
CA ILE A 91 -24.82 -2.96 -11.12
C ILE A 91 -23.47 -2.24 -11.08
N GLY A 92 -22.40 -2.96 -10.75
CA GLY A 92 -21.07 -2.41 -10.53
C GLY A 92 -20.77 -2.06 -9.06
N ALA A 93 -21.78 -2.10 -8.16
CA ALA A 93 -21.55 -1.82 -6.75
C ALA A 93 -20.80 -2.97 -6.05
N PRO A 94 -19.92 -2.65 -5.08
CA PRO A 94 -19.30 -3.65 -4.23
C PRO A 94 -20.33 -4.24 -3.28
N VAL A 95 -20.28 -5.56 -3.08
CA VAL A 95 -21.14 -6.31 -2.16
C VAL A 95 -20.31 -7.28 -1.34
N GLU A 96 -20.73 -7.52 -0.11
CA GLU A 96 -20.10 -8.52 0.76
C GLU A 96 -21.10 -9.63 1.09
N ILE A 97 -20.74 -10.87 0.80
CA ILE A 97 -21.58 -12.04 1.03
C ILE A 97 -20.75 -13.13 1.70
N GLY A 98 -21.18 -13.51 2.90
CA GLY A 98 -20.46 -14.55 3.66
C GLY A 98 -19.00 -14.22 3.96
N GLY A 99 -18.65 -12.93 4.18
CA GLY A 99 -17.29 -12.46 4.40
C GLY A 99 -16.45 -12.35 3.12
N ARG A 100 -17.04 -12.59 1.94
CA ARG A 100 -16.37 -12.43 0.65
C ARG A 100 -16.84 -11.16 -0.05
N GLN A 101 -15.91 -10.33 -0.45
CA GLN A 101 -16.20 -9.12 -1.23
C GLN A 101 -16.24 -9.45 -2.72
N GLY A 102 -17.21 -8.88 -3.42
CA GLY A 102 -17.37 -9.04 -4.86
C GLY A 102 -18.10 -7.85 -5.48
N ILE A 103 -18.24 -7.86 -6.79
CA ILE A 103 -18.93 -6.83 -7.57
C ILE A 103 -20.24 -7.40 -8.12
N LEU A 104 -21.35 -6.69 -7.88
CA LEU A 104 -22.64 -7.05 -8.46
C LEU A 104 -22.64 -6.78 -9.96
N GLN A 105 -22.67 -7.84 -10.78
CA GLN A 105 -22.66 -7.73 -12.24
C GLN A 105 -24.06 -7.65 -12.86
N PHE A 106 -25.00 -8.30 -12.21
CA PHE A 106 -26.35 -8.46 -12.75
C PHE A 106 -27.33 -8.75 -11.61
N MET A 107 -28.52 -8.17 -11.70
CA MET A 107 -29.63 -8.50 -10.79
C MET A 107 -30.95 -8.41 -11.57
N SER A 108 -31.60 -9.56 -11.82
CA SER A 108 -32.91 -9.64 -12.47
C SER A 108 -33.54 -11.00 -12.23
N ALA A 109 -34.86 -11.08 -12.37
CA ALA A 109 -35.65 -12.31 -12.30
C ALA A 109 -35.35 -13.17 -11.06
N GLY A 110 -35.16 -12.52 -9.89
CA GLY A 110 -34.91 -13.21 -8.63
C GLY A 110 -33.48 -13.76 -8.46
N ARG A 111 -32.58 -13.45 -9.39
CA ARG A 111 -31.17 -13.87 -9.38
C ARG A 111 -30.23 -12.66 -9.35
N ALA A 112 -29.08 -12.84 -8.72
CA ALA A 112 -27.97 -11.89 -8.74
C ALA A 112 -26.69 -12.62 -9.12
N ARG A 113 -25.88 -12.03 -10.02
CA ARG A 113 -24.56 -12.52 -10.38
C ARG A 113 -23.51 -11.64 -9.72
N ILE A 114 -22.62 -12.25 -8.98
CA ILE A 114 -21.56 -11.60 -8.23
C ILE A 114 -20.23 -12.12 -8.73
N ASP A 115 -19.31 -11.21 -9.00
CA ASP A 115 -17.95 -11.50 -9.41
C ASP A 115 -17.00 -11.23 -8.24
N TYR A 116 -16.36 -12.28 -7.77
CA TYR A 116 -15.38 -12.24 -6.67
C TYR A 116 -13.92 -12.17 -7.17
N ASN A 117 -13.70 -11.99 -8.48
CA ASN A 117 -12.37 -11.72 -9.00
C ASN A 117 -11.86 -10.36 -8.52
N HIS A 118 -10.53 -10.20 -8.52
CA HIS A 118 -9.95 -8.86 -8.36
C HIS A 118 -10.48 -7.93 -9.47
N PRO A 119 -10.79 -6.64 -9.18
CA PRO A 119 -11.33 -5.73 -10.20
C PRO A 119 -10.49 -5.60 -11.45
N LEU A 120 -9.17 -5.77 -11.33
CA LEU A 120 -8.20 -5.72 -12.43
C LEU A 120 -7.79 -7.10 -12.96
N ALA A 121 -8.43 -8.20 -12.55
CA ALA A 121 -8.15 -9.52 -13.10
C ALA A 121 -8.52 -9.59 -14.58
N GLY A 122 -7.61 -10.12 -15.40
CA GLY A 122 -7.75 -10.21 -16.85
C GLY A 122 -7.50 -8.88 -17.59
N VAL A 123 -6.96 -7.87 -16.90
CA VAL A 123 -6.66 -6.55 -17.48
C VAL A 123 -5.16 -6.40 -17.64
N THR A 124 -4.70 -6.09 -18.86
CA THR A 124 -3.33 -5.63 -19.10
C THR A 124 -3.18 -4.21 -18.54
N LEU A 125 -2.18 -3.99 -17.71
CA LEU A 125 -1.93 -2.71 -17.06
C LEU A 125 -0.80 -1.97 -17.75
N ARG A 126 -1.01 -0.70 -18.05
CA ARG A 126 0.05 0.19 -18.55
C ARG A 126 0.59 1.02 -17.41
N TYR A 127 1.90 0.94 -17.20
CA TYR A 127 2.64 1.75 -16.24
C TYR A 127 3.45 2.82 -16.95
N ASN A 128 3.29 4.05 -16.45
CA ASN A 128 4.15 5.19 -16.75
C ASN A 128 4.80 5.63 -15.46
N TYR A 129 6.12 5.52 -15.36
CA TYR A 129 6.82 5.90 -14.14
C TYR A 129 8.23 6.42 -14.39
N GLN A 130 8.76 7.12 -13.40
CA GLN A 130 10.14 7.56 -13.32
C GLN A 130 10.66 7.26 -11.90
N ILE A 131 11.85 6.67 -11.80
CA ILE A 131 12.55 6.57 -10.52
C ILE A 131 13.16 7.93 -10.21
N VAL A 132 12.63 8.59 -9.19
CA VAL A 132 13.14 9.89 -8.73
C VAL A 132 14.52 9.72 -8.08
N LYS A 133 14.65 8.68 -7.24
CA LYS A 133 15.89 8.40 -6.51
C LYS A 133 15.98 6.95 -6.09
N VAL A 134 17.20 6.40 -6.16
CA VAL A 134 17.57 5.15 -5.48
C VAL A 134 18.26 5.54 -4.17
N VAL A 135 17.74 5.04 -3.05
CA VAL A 135 18.29 5.32 -1.72
C VAL A 135 19.38 4.32 -1.40
N GLU A 136 20.64 4.76 -1.38
CA GLU A 136 21.82 3.92 -1.11
C GLU A 136 22.43 4.17 0.27
N ASP A 137 22.42 5.43 0.73
CA ASP A 137 22.96 5.82 2.03
C ASP A 137 22.23 5.15 3.20
N ARG A 138 22.99 4.63 4.17
CA ARG A 138 22.41 3.85 5.30
C ARG A 138 21.50 4.70 6.20
N ASN A 139 21.88 5.95 6.47
CA ASN A 139 21.07 6.84 7.29
C ASN A 139 19.75 7.16 6.57
N GLU A 140 19.86 7.51 5.29
CA GLU A 140 18.68 7.81 4.48
C GLU A 140 17.75 6.59 4.33
N LYS A 141 18.32 5.38 4.17
CA LYS A 141 17.51 4.14 4.17
C LYS A 141 16.72 3.99 5.45
N VAL A 142 17.34 4.21 6.62
CA VAL A 142 16.63 4.11 7.90
C VAL A 142 15.48 5.11 7.96
N HIS A 143 15.72 6.40 7.67
CA HIS A 143 14.66 7.42 7.68
C HIS A 143 13.55 7.10 6.69
N THR A 144 13.90 6.66 5.47
CA THR A 144 12.93 6.28 4.43
C THR A 144 12.06 5.10 4.87
N LEU A 145 12.66 4.05 5.44
CA LEU A 145 11.96 2.87 5.93
C LEU A 145 11.09 3.20 7.15
N MET A 146 11.56 4.08 8.04
CA MET A 146 10.77 4.58 9.16
C MET A 146 9.54 5.33 8.65
N LYS A 147 9.73 6.28 7.72
CA LYS A 147 8.62 7.03 7.13
C LYS A 147 7.60 6.13 6.43
N MET A 148 8.06 5.12 5.69
CA MET A 148 7.20 4.14 5.01
C MET A 148 6.36 3.29 5.97
N ASN A 149 6.91 2.93 7.14
CA ASN A 149 6.26 2.01 8.08
C ASN A 149 5.48 2.73 9.20
N THR A 150 5.84 3.97 9.54
CA THR A 150 5.26 4.71 10.67
C THR A 150 4.62 6.04 10.26
N GLY A 151 4.84 6.49 9.02
CA GLY A 151 4.48 7.84 8.56
C GLY A 151 5.36 8.96 9.12
N ARG A 152 6.40 8.62 9.92
CA ARG A 152 7.26 9.59 10.62
C ARG A 152 8.71 9.43 10.17
N ASP A 153 9.49 10.53 10.21
CA ASP A 153 10.92 10.58 9.92
C ASP A 153 11.74 11.34 10.98
N ASP A 154 11.11 11.72 12.10
CA ASP A 154 11.67 12.50 13.20
C ASP A 154 12.39 11.62 14.25
N PHE A 155 13.13 10.62 13.80
CA PHE A 155 13.93 9.74 14.64
C PHE A 155 15.39 10.16 14.66
N GLU A 156 16.01 10.16 15.83
CA GLU A 156 17.46 10.24 15.92
C GLU A 156 18.05 8.86 15.76
N ILE A 157 19.06 8.74 14.87
CA ILE A 157 19.70 7.47 14.58
C ILE A 157 21.21 7.56 14.79
N GLU A 158 21.76 6.49 15.36
CA GLU A 158 23.20 6.34 15.61
C GLU A 158 23.64 4.95 15.12
N PHE A 159 24.73 4.88 14.38
CA PHE A 159 25.37 3.63 13.99
C PHE A 159 26.67 3.40 14.79
N ASP A 160 26.82 2.19 15.34
CA ASP A 160 28.09 1.69 15.87
C ASP A 160 28.42 0.38 15.12
N GLY A 161 29.21 0.51 14.05
CA GLY A 161 29.43 -0.57 13.10
C GLY A 161 28.12 -1.03 12.43
N ASP A 162 27.70 -2.25 12.71
CA ASP A 162 26.44 -2.82 12.23
C ASP A 162 25.31 -2.77 13.26
N ASP A 163 25.53 -2.15 14.40
CA ASP A 163 24.48 -1.88 15.39
C ASP A 163 23.80 -0.55 15.06
N LEU A 164 22.48 -0.55 15.03
CA LEU A 164 21.63 0.63 14.83
C LEU A 164 20.89 0.97 16.11
N THR A 165 21.08 2.17 16.62
CA THR A 165 20.25 2.72 17.69
C THR A 165 19.32 3.78 17.12
N MET A 166 18.03 3.64 17.41
CA MET A 166 17.00 4.61 17.05
C MET A 166 16.38 5.17 18.32
N THR A 167 16.48 6.49 18.52
CA THR A 167 15.80 7.18 19.61
C THR A 167 14.41 7.56 19.12
N LEU A 168 13.41 7.10 19.86
CA LEU A 168 12.00 7.27 19.49
C LEU A 168 11.48 8.62 19.96
N PRO A 169 10.67 9.33 19.15
CA PRO A 169 9.86 10.44 19.65
C PRO A 169 8.96 9.99 20.81
N GLU A 170 8.77 10.87 21.80
CA GLU A 170 8.05 10.53 23.03
C GLU A 170 6.63 10.00 22.74
N GLU A 171 5.94 10.56 21.74
CA GLU A 171 4.58 10.15 21.38
C GLU A 171 4.49 8.70 20.89
N MET A 172 5.58 8.15 20.36
CA MET A 172 5.62 6.76 19.88
C MET A 172 5.51 5.75 21.04
N ALA A 173 5.91 6.10 22.25
CA ALA A 173 5.77 5.25 23.42
C ALA A 173 4.29 4.97 23.77
N TYR A 174 3.38 5.83 23.31
CA TYR A 174 1.94 5.74 23.55
C TYR A 174 1.16 5.15 22.35
N ASP A 175 1.84 4.87 21.24
CA ASP A 175 1.19 4.27 20.06
C ASP A 175 0.93 2.78 20.29
N GLN A 176 -0.35 2.40 20.30
CA GLN A 176 -0.78 1.01 20.52
C GLN A 176 -0.29 0.06 19.41
N ASN A 177 -0.08 0.55 18.21
CA ASN A 177 0.39 -0.25 17.07
C ASN A 177 1.91 -0.40 17.06
N TRP A 178 2.63 0.42 17.84
CA TRP A 178 4.10 0.43 17.83
C TRP A 178 4.73 -0.94 18.11
N ALA A 179 4.16 -1.73 19.03
CA ALA A 179 4.68 -3.05 19.35
C ALA A 179 4.68 -4.00 18.12
N PHE A 180 3.65 -3.94 17.28
CA PHE A 180 3.56 -4.74 16.06
C PHE A 180 4.49 -4.18 14.97
N THR A 181 4.48 -2.86 14.77
CA THR A 181 5.35 -2.18 13.81
C THR A 181 6.83 -2.42 14.12
N LYS A 182 7.22 -2.37 15.40
CA LYS A 182 8.58 -2.64 15.87
C LYS A 182 9.11 -4.00 15.40
N PHE A 183 8.28 -5.05 15.49
CA PHE A 183 8.69 -6.39 15.10
C PHE A 183 9.01 -6.49 13.59
N SER A 184 8.12 -5.99 12.74
CA SER A 184 8.34 -5.99 11.28
C SER A 184 9.51 -5.09 10.90
N LEU A 185 9.64 -3.94 11.57
CA LEU A 185 10.69 -2.96 11.32
C LEU A 185 12.10 -3.51 11.57
N VAL A 186 12.30 -4.30 12.65
CA VAL A 186 13.58 -4.95 12.91
C VAL A 186 14.01 -5.85 11.75
N THR A 187 13.08 -6.63 11.20
CA THR A 187 13.35 -7.48 10.03
C THR A 187 13.70 -6.61 8.82
N THR A 188 12.89 -5.61 8.54
CA THR A 188 13.10 -4.68 7.43
C THR A 188 14.47 -3.98 7.51
N MET A 189 14.87 -3.51 8.71
CA MET A 189 16.19 -2.87 8.91
C MET A 189 17.34 -3.83 8.66
N ARG A 190 17.23 -5.09 9.10
CA ARG A 190 18.27 -6.11 8.87
C ARG A 190 18.41 -6.44 7.40
N GLU A 191 17.31 -6.61 6.69
CA GLU A 191 17.31 -7.01 5.28
C GLU A 191 17.74 -5.88 4.34
N ASN A 192 17.32 -4.64 4.61
CA ASN A 192 17.49 -3.53 3.67
C ASN A 192 18.64 -2.58 4.03
N VAL A 193 19.02 -2.49 5.31
CA VAL A 193 20.13 -1.63 5.77
C VAL A 193 21.38 -2.44 6.08
N GLY A 194 21.23 -3.76 6.29
CA GLY A 194 22.34 -4.66 6.62
C GLY A 194 22.85 -4.48 8.05
N VAL A 195 21.95 -4.19 9.00
CA VAL A 195 22.28 -4.09 10.42
C VAL A 195 22.14 -5.42 11.12
N SER A 196 23.02 -5.68 12.12
CA SER A 196 22.98 -6.89 12.93
C SER A 196 22.04 -6.73 14.12
N LYS A 197 22.13 -5.62 14.81
CA LYS A 197 21.36 -5.33 16.00
C LYS A 197 20.58 -4.02 15.83
N VAL A 198 19.35 -4.01 16.31
CA VAL A 198 18.48 -2.83 16.32
C VAL A 198 18.11 -2.54 17.76
N ILE A 199 18.43 -1.34 18.22
CA ILE A 199 18.14 -0.83 19.56
C ILE A 199 17.13 0.29 19.41
N PHE A 200 16.01 0.19 20.12
CA PHE A 200 15.06 1.28 20.28
C PHE A 200 15.30 1.93 21.64
N ARG A 201 15.58 3.23 21.63
CA ARG A 201 15.78 4.04 22.84
C ARG A 201 14.55 4.90 23.05
N GLU A 202 13.90 4.74 24.18
CA GLU A 202 12.81 5.61 24.64
C GLU A 202 13.40 6.59 25.66
N VAL A 203 13.15 7.89 25.46
CA VAL A 203 13.61 8.95 26.35
C VAL A 203 12.39 9.68 26.89
N HIS A 204 12.24 9.69 28.20
CA HIS A 204 11.17 10.41 28.90
C HIS A 204 11.78 11.62 29.60
N GLU A 205 11.54 12.81 29.04
CA GLU A 205 12.02 14.05 29.63
C GLU A 205 11.24 14.42 30.90
N PRO A 206 11.89 15.09 31.85
CA PRO A 206 11.19 15.58 33.05
C PRO A 206 10.08 16.56 32.64
N ARG A 207 8.91 16.43 33.28
CA ARG A 207 7.81 17.37 33.07
C ARG A 207 8.27 18.79 33.36
N LYS A 208 8.11 19.71 32.40
CA LYS A 208 8.27 21.14 32.65
C LYS A 208 7.18 21.54 33.67
N ILE A 209 7.56 21.87 34.89
CA ILE A 209 6.66 22.51 35.84
C ILE A 209 6.62 23.96 35.37
N GLU A 210 5.51 24.41 34.83
CA GLU A 210 5.26 25.83 34.61
C GLU A 210 5.18 26.43 36.03
N GLU A 211 6.16 27.25 36.39
CA GLU A 211 6.10 28.09 37.60
C GLU A 211 5.02 29.13 37.32
N GLU A 212 3.91 29.09 38.10
CA GLU A 212 2.86 30.10 38.12
C GLU A 212 3.39 31.44 38.73
#